data_b47b9ac0ca48b7fddb6d0de47df70ee8
#
_entry.id   b47b9ac0ca48b7fddb6d0de47df70ee8
#
_cell.length_a   1.000
_cell.length_b   1.000
_cell.length_c   1.000
_cell.angle_alpha   90.00
_cell.angle_beta   90.00
_cell.angle_gamma   90.00
#
_symmetry.space_group_name_H-M   'P 1'
#
loop_
_entity.id
_entity.type
_entity.pdbx_description
1 polymer ?
#
loop_
_entity_poly.entity_id
_entity_poly.type
_entity_poly.pdbx_seq_one_letter_code
_entity_poly.pdbx_strand_id
1 'polypeptide(L)'
;MSDQESLAEILDRIDMEYWLNREGFEYKVTRGKNGIQLNVKECPVCGNSSWKVYLNQDTGLGNCFHGDCETKFSKWKFIKAGIGGNSLSNKEIVEHVKAIAQEQGWQPKRKSEPTQTKIGDLKLPKAYDLPIMGQNLKYLKERNITLDTCREFGLKFCQKGWFAYIGPTGEKQYQNYSMRIIIPVRDLEGKLVSFQGRDITGKAEKKYLFPPGFASTGTYLYNGHNALGYVEIVMGEGAFDAMAIYQAFKEDEFLCNVGVVASFGKHLSVGGDESQMAELLKLK
;
A
#
# COMPACT_ATOMS: atom_id res chain seq x y z
N MET A 1 3.02 6.27 -4.03
CA MET A 1 1.64 6.19 -3.49
C MET A 1 0.75 5.88 -4.67
N SER A 2 -0.02 4.82 -4.61
CA SER A 2 -0.92 4.44 -5.70
C SER A 2 -1.97 5.53 -5.88
N ASP A 3 -2.12 6.06 -7.09
CA ASP A 3 -3.22 6.95 -7.51
C ASP A 3 -4.59 6.23 -7.55
N GLN A 4 -4.74 5.13 -6.82
CA GLN A 4 -6.03 4.51 -6.60
C GLN A 4 -6.75 5.29 -5.52
N GLU A 5 -7.90 5.87 -5.88
CA GLU A 5 -8.80 6.43 -4.89
C GLU A 5 -9.10 5.38 -3.82
N SER A 6 -8.98 5.79 -2.58
CA SER A 6 -9.28 4.93 -1.45
C SER A 6 -10.78 4.59 -1.45
N LEU A 7 -11.15 3.47 -0.84
CA LEU A 7 -12.56 3.12 -0.65
C LEU A 7 -13.33 4.24 0.06
N ALA A 8 -12.67 4.97 0.96
CA ALA A 8 -13.27 6.12 1.65
C ALA A 8 -13.64 7.24 0.67
N GLU A 9 -12.75 7.59 -0.26
CA GLU A 9 -13.01 8.62 -1.28
C GLU A 9 -14.14 8.20 -2.24
N ILE A 10 -14.24 6.92 -2.57
CA ILE A 10 -15.35 6.39 -3.40
C ILE A 10 -16.67 6.47 -2.62
N LEU A 11 -16.67 6.10 -1.34
CA LEU A 11 -17.83 6.17 -0.48
C LEU A 11 -18.32 7.61 -0.27
N ASP A 12 -17.43 8.58 -0.16
CA ASP A 12 -17.79 9.99 0.00
C ASP A 12 -18.59 10.53 -1.20
N ARG A 13 -18.37 9.97 -2.39
CA ARG A 13 -19.10 10.33 -3.63
C ARG A 13 -20.49 9.72 -3.73
N ILE A 14 -20.80 8.69 -2.94
CA ILE A 14 -22.12 8.07 -2.97
C ILE A 14 -23.13 8.97 -2.30
N ASP A 15 -24.13 9.39 -3.04
CA ASP A 15 -25.35 10.00 -2.50
C ASP A 15 -26.20 8.93 -1.84
N MET A 16 -26.45 9.10 -0.53
CA MET A 16 -27.22 8.13 0.25
C MET A 16 -28.69 8.09 -0.11
N GLU A 17 -29.26 9.21 -0.54
CA GLU A 17 -30.66 9.25 -1.00
C GLU A 17 -30.82 8.48 -2.30
N TYR A 18 -29.90 8.67 -3.26
CA TYR A 18 -29.86 7.89 -4.48
C TYR A 18 -29.74 6.38 -4.18
N TRP A 19 -28.83 6.01 -3.28
CA TRP A 19 -28.59 4.62 -2.92
C TRP A 19 -29.86 3.99 -2.29
N LEU A 20 -30.53 4.68 -1.36
CA LEU A 20 -31.75 4.19 -0.72
C LEU A 20 -32.87 3.96 -1.75
N ASN A 21 -33.04 4.88 -2.70
CA ASN A 21 -33.99 4.73 -3.79
C ASN A 21 -33.69 3.51 -4.68
N ARG A 22 -32.43 3.35 -5.05
CA ARG A 22 -31.95 2.25 -5.90
C ARG A 22 -32.18 0.88 -5.27
N GLU A 23 -31.90 0.76 -3.99
CA GLU A 23 -32.05 -0.51 -3.24
C GLU A 23 -33.48 -0.71 -2.71
N GLY A 24 -34.40 0.20 -3.00
CA GLY A 24 -35.82 0.07 -2.63
C GLY A 24 -36.12 0.31 -1.15
N PHE A 25 -35.28 1.02 -0.44
CA PHE A 25 -35.55 1.39 0.96
C PHE A 25 -36.62 2.47 1.02
N GLU A 26 -37.63 2.28 1.89
CA GLU A 26 -38.57 3.34 2.22
C GLU A 26 -37.93 4.33 3.20
N TYR A 27 -37.92 5.62 2.87
CA TYR A 27 -37.40 6.67 3.73
C TYR A 27 -38.19 7.96 3.64
N LYS A 28 -37.99 8.85 4.61
CA LYS A 28 -38.53 10.21 4.67
C LYS A 28 -37.38 11.20 4.85
N VAL A 29 -37.47 12.32 4.14
CA VAL A 29 -36.50 13.41 4.29
C VAL A 29 -36.96 14.33 5.43
N THR A 30 -36.09 14.56 6.42
CA THR A 30 -36.33 15.44 7.56
C THR A 30 -35.17 16.42 7.72
N ARG A 31 -35.44 17.59 8.30
CA ARG A 31 -34.40 18.57 8.63
C ARG A 31 -34.03 18.49 10.10
N GLY A 32 -32.78 18.18 10.39
CA GLY A 32 -32.23 18.20 11.75
C GLY A 32 -31.25 19.36 11.97
N LYS A 33 -30.74 19.49 13.18
CA LYS A 33 -29.71 20.49 13.53
C LYS A 33 -28.44 20.35 12.71
N ASN A 34 -28.12 19.13 12.27
CA ASN A 34 -26.89 18.77 11.57
C ASN A 34 -27.12 18.51 10.07
N GLY A 35 -28.08 19.21 9.44
CA GLY A 35 -28.39 19.08 8.02
C GLY A 35 -29.57 18.16 7.74
N ILE A 36 -29.68 17.73 6.49
CA ILE A 36 -30.76 16.85 6.04
C ILE A 36 -30.55 15.44 6.59
N GLN A 37 -31.62 14.86 7.11
CA GLN A 37 -31.64 13.50 7.65
C GLN A 37 -32.59 12.63 6.82
N LEU A 38 -32.13 11.45 6.47
CA LEU A 38 -32.89 10.40 5.83
C LEU A 38 -33.39 9.47 6.95
N ASN A 39 -34.69 9.55 7.23
CA ASN A 39 -35.32 8.67 8.22
C ASN A 39 -35.80 7.40 7.51
N VAL A 40 -35.07 6.30 7.67
CA VAL A 40 -35.31 5.04 6.99
C VAL A 40 -36.30 4.19 7.81
N LYS A 41 -37.25 3.57 7.13
CA LYS A 41 -38.32 2.79 7.75
C LYS A 41 -37.78 1.56 8.46
N GLU A 42 -36.98 0.76 7.77
CA GLU A 42 -36.49 -0.51 8.25
C GLU A 42 -34.98 -0.46 8.53
N CYS A 43 -34.60 -1.01 9.67
CA CYS A 43 -33.19 -1.12 10.02
C CYS A 43 -32.56 -2.37 9.35
N PRO A 44 -31.51 -2.24 8.53
CA PRO A 44 -30.92 -3.38 7.84
C PRO A 44 -30.15 -4.34 8.78
N VAL A 45 -30.01 -3.99 10.06
CA VAL A 45 -29.32 -4.82 11.05
C VAL A 45 -30.31 -5.60 11.93
N CYS A 46 -31.34 -4.94 12.45
CA CYS A 46 -32.30 -5.61 13.34
C CYS A 46 -33.65 -5.87 12.72
N GLY A 47 -33.90 -5.47 11.48
CA GLY A 47 -35.17 -5.67 10.77
C GLY A 47 -36.35 -4.85 11.33
N ASN A 48 -36.13 -4.00 12.35
CA ASN A 48 -37.18 -3.18 12.90
C ASN A 48 -37.68 -2.14 11.89
N SER A 49 -38.98 -2.11 11.63
CA SER A 49 -39.64 -1.27 10.60
C SER A 49 -40.42 -0.07 11.15
N SER A 50 -40.08 0.39 12.35
CA SER A 50 -40.80 1.47 13.04
C SER A 50 -40.17 2.86 12.87
N TRP A 51 -39.47 3.12 11.78
CA TRP A 51 -38.89 4.44 11.46
C TRP A 51 -37.88 4.92 12.51
N LYS A 52 -37.06 4.01 13.03
CA LYS A 52 -36.07 4.30 14.07
C LYS A 52 -34.63 4.53 13.55
N VAL A 53 -34.43 4.51 12.24
CA VAL A 53 -33.11 4.75 11.63
C VAL A 53 -33.05 6.16 11.07
N TYR A 54 -32.00 6.90 11.43
CA TYR A 54 -31.72 8.23 10.92
C TYR A 54 -30.29 8.26 10.39
N LEU A 55 -30.15 8.70 9.15
CA LEU A 55 -28.85 8.88 8.47
C LEU A 55 -28.72 10.33 8.05
N ASN A 56 -27.57 10.92 8.26
CA ASN A 56 -27.24 12.20 7.64
C ASN A 56 -27.03 11.99 6.14
N GLN A 57 -27.67 12.78 5.29
CA GLN A 57 -27.65 12.62 3.83
C GLN A 57 -26.24 12.74 3.28
N ASP A 58 -25.44 13.72 3.73
CA ASP A 58 -24.13 14.02 3.18
C ASP A 58 -23.07 13.00 3.65
N THR A 59 -23.04 12.72 4.95
CA THR A 59 -21.99 11.88 5.54
C THR A 59 -22.35 10.40 5.61
N GLY A 60 -23.63 10.04 5.50
CA GLY A 60 -24.13 8.68 5.72
C GLY A 60 -23.98 8.18 7.16
N LEU A 61 -23.55 9.06 8.09
CA LEU A 61 -23.50 8.72 9.51
C LEU A 61 -24.90 8.69 10.09
N GLY A 62 -25.15 7.73 10.98
CA GLY A 62 -26.47 7.60 11.59
C GLY A 62 -26.57 6.56 12.68
N ASN A 63 -27.78 6.42 13.21
CA ASN A 63 -28.07 5.48 14.28
C ASN A 63 -29.43 4.81 14.07
N CYS A 64 -29.53 3.56 14.56
CA CYS A 64 -30.82 2.96 14.88
C CYS A 64 -31.17 3.24 16.32
N PHE A 65 -32.33 3.86 16.57
CA PHE A 65 -32.84 4.17 17.88
C PHE A 65 -33.85 3.13 18.43
N HIS A 66 -33.81 1.92 17.88
CA HIS A 66 -34.51 0.78 18.45
C HIS A 66 -33.71 0.24 19.64
N GLY A 67 -34.37 0.11 20.80
CA GLY A 67 -33.72 -0.14 22.07
C GLY A 67 -32.80 -1.36 22.14
N ASP A 68 -33.14 -2.41 21.42
CA ASP A 68 -32.34 -3.65 21.38
C ASP A 68 -31.24 -3.64 20.29
N CYS A 69 -31.18 -2.60 19.46
CA CYS A 69 -30.23 -2.52 18.33
C CYS A 69 -29.10 -1.51 18.58
N GLU A 70 -29.45 -0.26 18.83
CA GLU A 70 -28.54 0.88 19.07
C GLU A 70 -27.34 0.96 18.09
N THR A 71 -27.49 0.38 16.90
CA THR A 71 -26.41 0.32 15.91
C THR A 71 -26.05 1.71 15.40
N LYS A 72 -24.78 2.09 15.51
CA LYS A 72 -24.20 3.26 14.86
C LYS A 72 -23.76 2.88 13.44
N PHE A 73 -24.16 3.69 12.48
CA PHE A 73 -23.84 3.52 11.06
C PHE A 73 -22.76 4.50 10.59
N SER A 74 -21.84 4.01 9.83
CA SER A 74 -21.14 4.76 8.79
C SER A 74 -21.77 4.43 7.43
N LYS A 75 -21.47 5.22 6.40
CA LYS A 75 -21.94 4.96 5.03
C LYS A 75 -21.65 3.52 4.60
N TRP A 76 -20.42 3.06 4.81
CA TRP A 76 -20.03 1.67 4.55
C TRP A 76 -20.84 0.64 5.32
N LYS A 77 -20.99 0.85 6.64
CA LYS A 77 -21.69 -0.13 7.49
C LYS A 77 -23.17 -0.24 7.14
N PHE A 78 -23.80 0.88 6.76
CA PHE A 78 -25.19 0.89 6.35
C PHE A 78 -25.38 0.20 5.00
N ILE A 79 -24.57 0.55 4.00
CA ILE A 79 -24.58 -0.10 2.67
C ILE A 79 -24.35 -1.61 2.81
N LYS A 80 -23.31 -2.00 3.55
CA LYS A 80 -22.99 -3.41 3.79
C LYS A 80 -24.18 -4.16 4.39
N ALA A 81 -24.80 -3.61 5.41
CA ALA A 81 -25.97 -4.25 6.05
C ALA A 81 -27.17 -4.32 5.11
N GLY A 82 -27.42 -3.25 4.34
CA GLY A 82 -28.56 -3.16 3.43
C GLY A 82 -28.53 -4.12 2.24
N ILE A 83 -27.34 -4.49 1.77
CA ILE A 83 -27.20 -5.48 0.66
C ILE A 83 -27.05 -6.92 1.16
N GLY A 84 -27.34 -7.21 2.43
CA GLY A 84 -27.24 -8.58 2.98
C GLY A 84 -25.83 -8.96 3.45
N GLY A 85 -25.13 -8.04 4.04
CA GLY A 85 -23.72 -8.03 4.37
C GLY A 85 -23.10 -9.19 5.17
N ASN A 86 -23.90 -10.12 5.69
CA ASN A 86 -23.38 -11.33 6.31
C ASN A 86 -23.23 -12.50 5.31
N SER A 87 -23.83 -12.39 4.13
CA SER A 87 -23.76 -13.39 3.07
C SER A 87 -22.76 -13.03 1.95
N LEU A 88 -22.33 -11.77 1.89
CA LEU A 88 -21.44 -11.25 0.86
C LEU A 88 -20.01 -11.08 1.39
N SER A 89 -19.02 -11.41 0.55
CA SER A 89 -17.62 -11.10 0.84
C SER A 89 -17.35 -9.59 0.79
N ASN A 90 -16.33 -9.13 1.49
CA ASN A 90 -15.93 -7.71 1.42
C ASN A 90 -15.59 -7.27 -0.02
N LYS A 91 -15.13 -8.19 -0.88
CA LYS A 91 -14.84 -7.91 -2.29
C LYS A 91 -16.13 -7.59 -3.05
N GLU A 92 -17.17 -8.38 -2.89
CA GLU A 92 -18.48 -8.17 -3.53
C GLU A 92 -19.11 -6.85 -3.08
N ILE A 93 -18.98 -6.51 -1.80
CA ILE A 93 -19.45 -5.22 -1.27
C ILE A 93 -18.69 -4.04 -1.88
N VAL A 94 -17.37 -4.15 -2.05
CA VAL A 94 -16.55 -3.13 -2.70
C VAL A 94 -16.94 -2.97 -4.17
N GLU A 95 -17.19 -4.05 -4.89
CA GLU A 95 -17.64 -4.00 -6.29
C GLU A 95 -19.02 -3.33 -6.39
N HIS A 96 -19.93 -3.63 -5.48
CA HIS A 96 -21.24 -2.97 -5.39
C HIS A 96 -21.09 -1.44 -5.16
N VAL A 97 -20.26 -1.02 -4.21
CA VAL A 97 -19.96 0.39 -3.93
C VAL A 97 -19.39 1.10 -5.17
N LYS A 98 -18.47 0.46 -5.88
CA LYS A 98 -17.89 0.99 -7.12
C LYS A 98 -18.93 1.13 -8.23
N ALA A 99 -19.79 0.13 -8.40
CA ALA A 99 -20.86 0.16 -9.41
C ALA A 99 -21.80 1.35 -9.17
N ILE A 100 -22.21 1.58 -7.91
CA ILE A 100 -23.06 2.72 -7.55
C ILE A 100 -22.37 4.06 -7.79
N ALA A 101 -21.10 4.17 -7.40
CA ALA A 101 -20.33 5.38 -7.65
C ALA A 101 -20.22 5.67 -9.16
N GLN A 102 -20.07 4.64 -9.99
CA GLN A 102 -20.05 4.75 -11.46
C GLN A 102 -21.41 5.21 -12.02
N GLU A 103 -22.52 4.69 -11.51
CA GLU A 103 -23.87 5.15 -11.87
C GLU A 103 -24.06 6.65 -11.57
N GLN A 104 -23.40 7.15 -10.51
CA GLN A 104 -23.39 8.56 -10.12
C GLN A 104 -22.28 9.39 -10.80
N GLY A 105 -21.69 8.86 -11.88
CA GLY A 105 -20.71 9.57 -12.71
C GLY A 105 -19.25 9.43 -12.26
N TRP A 106 -18.97 8.62 -11.20
CA TRP A 106 -17.59 8.29 -10.87
C TRP A 106 -17.01 7.38 -11.97
N GLN A 107 -15.84 7.75 -12.44
CA GLN A 107 -15.04 6.90 -13.29
C GLN A 107 -13.81 6.45 -12.52
N PRO A 108 -13.52 5.13 -12.45
CA PRO A 108 -12.26 4.69 -11.89
C PRO A 108 -11.15 5.43 -12.64
N LYS A 109 -10.28 6.10 -11.91
CA LYS A 109 -9.05 6.60 -12.53
C LYS A 109 -8.45 5.38 -13.23
N ARG A 110 -8.43 5.40 -14.56
CA ARG A 110 -7.72 4.38 -15.31
C ARG A 110 -6.38 4.26 -14.63
N LYS A 111 -6.00 3.05 -14.18
CA LYS A 111 -4.59 2.78 -13.97
C LYS A 111 -3.95 3.34 -15.22
N SER A 112 -3.19 4.41 -15.11
CA SER A 112 -2.27 4.76 -16.17
C SER A 112 -1.54 3.43 -16.38
N GLU A 113 -1.79 2.78 -17.53
CA GLU A 113 -0.91 1.70 -17.96
C GLU A 113 0.47 2.26 -17.65
N PRO A 114 1.33 1.50 -16.95
CA PRO A 114 2.66 2.02 -16.69
C PRO A 114 3.14 2.43 -18.06
N THR A 115 3.15 3.75 -18.29
CA THR A 115 3.60 4.31 -19.56
C THR A 115 4.94 3.68 -19.69
N GLN A 116 5.12 2.80 -20.70
CA GLN A 116 6.39 2.13 -20.93
C GLN A 116 7.36 3.28 -21.20
N THR A 117 7.85 3.84 -20.11
CA THR A 117 9.00 4.73 -20.15
C THR A 117 10.01 3.89 -20.87
N LYS A 118 10.49 4.34 -22.03
CA LYS A 118 11.62 3.71 -22.70
C LYS A 118 12.76 3.77 -21.71
N ILE A 119 12.88 2.70 -20.92
CA ILE A 119 13.76 2.58 -19.80
C ILE A 119 15.14 2.38 -20.44
N GLY A 120 15.96 3.41 -20.38
CA GLY A 120 17.39 3.22 -20.53
C GLY A 120 17.90 2.29 -19.44
N ASP A 121 19.10 1.77 -19.56
CA ASP A 121 19.70 0.93 -18.52
C ASP A 121 19.59 1.57 -17.15
N LEU A 122 19.14 0.79 -16.17
CA LEU A 122 19.05 1.24 -14.77
C LEU A 122 20.44 1.64 -14.28
N LYS A 123 20.64 2.93 -14.01
CA LYS A 123 21.90 3.47 -13.45
C LYS A 123 21.62 4.08 -12.09
N LEU A 124 22.34 3.61 -11.08
CA LEU A 124 22.26 4.22 -9.75
C LEU A 124 22.68 5.70 -9.81
N PRO A 125 22.07 6.57 -8.97
CA PRO A 125 22.59 7.92 -8.78
C PRO A 125 24.04 7.85 -8.25
N LYS A 126 24.83 8.91 -8.48
CA LYS A 126 26.21 8.97 -7.96
C LYS A 126 26.18 8.78 -6.44
N ALA A 127 26.77 7.69 -5.94
CA ALA A 127 26.74 7.31 -4.54
C ALA A 127 28.07 6.61 -4.16
N TYR A 128 28.40 6.67 -2.89
CA TYR A 128 29.57 6.03 -2.29
C TYR A 128 29.14 4.71 -1.64
N ASP A 129 29.98 3.70 -1.72
CA ASP A 129 29.75 2.44 -1.02
C ASP A 129 29.78 2.64 0.50
N LEU A 130 28.91 1.95 1.20
CA LEU A 130 28.90 1.92 2.66
C LEU A 130 29.55 0.62 3.16
N PRO A 131 30.35 0.71 4.23
CA PRO A 131 30.71 1.89 5.02
C PRO A 131 31.74 2.79 4.31
N ILE A 132 31.68 4.10 4.56
CA ILE A 132 32.66 5.06 4.03
C ILE A 132 33.88 5.08 4.92
N MET A 133 35.07 4.80 4.38
CA MET A 133 36.34 4.75 5.12
C MET A 133 36.21 3.92 6.42
N GLY A 134 35.49 2.81 6.38
CA GLY A 134 35.31 1.94 7.56
C GLY A 134 34.32 2.46 8.59
N GLN A 135 33.56 3.51 8.31
CA GLN A 135 32.59 4.07 9.25
C GLN A 135 31.17 4.09 8.65
N ASN A 136 30.19 3.75 9.49
CA ASN A 136 28.80 3.89 9.14
C ASN A 136 28.27 5.31 9.32
N LEU A 137 27.25 5.64 8.55
CA LEU A 137 26.44 6.84 8.78
C LEU A 137 25.78 6.79 10.16
N LYS A 138 25.62 7.94 10.81
CA LYS A 138 24.91 8.08 12.09
C LYS A 138 23.54 7.38 12.05
N TYR A 139 22.78 7.60 10.98
CA TYR A 139 21.46 6.99 10.75
C TYR A 139 21.49 5.46 10.84
N LEU A 140 22.51 4.80 10.29
CA LEU A 140 22.65 3.34 10.33
C LEU A 140 23.10 2.85 11.70
N LYS A 141 23.98 3.61 12.38
CA LYS A 141 24.39 3.33 13.77
C LYS A 141 23.21 3.35 14.73
N GLU A 142 22.35 4.36 14.62
CA GLU A 142 21.13 4.49 15.43
C GLU A 142 20.11 3.37 15.20
N ARG A 143 20.23 2.65 14.09
CA ARG A 143 19.41 1.46 13.73
C ARG A 143 20.13 0.14 13.95
N ASN A 144 21.30 0.18 14.59
CA ASN A 144 22.15 -0.98 14.85
C ASN A 144 22.51 -1.77 13.57
N ILE A 145 22.56 -1.13 12.39
CA ILE A 145 23.02 -1.76 11.16
C ILE A 145 24.55 -1.80 11.16
N THR A 146 25.11 -3.00 11.13
CA THR A 146 26.55 -3.22 11.19
C THR A 146 27.27 -2.84 9.90
N LEU A 147 28.60 -2.71 9.96
CA LEU A 147 29.44 -2.45 8.78
C LEU A 147 29.33 -3.62 7.78
N ASP A 148 29.29 -4.84 8.27
CA ASP A 148 29.23 -6.03 7.45
C ASP A 148 27.88 -6.16 6.75
N THR A 149 26.80 -5.84 7.45
CA THR A 149 25.47 -5.79 6.83
C THR A 149 25.41 -4.72 5.72
N CYS A 150 26.04 -3.56 5.91
CA CYS A 150 26.11 -2.57 4.84
C CYS A 150 26.81 -3.10 3.58
N ARG A 151 27.88 -3.87 3.75
CA ARG A 151 28.62 -4.50 2.62
C ARG A 151 27.79 -5.61 1.98
N GLU A 152 27.24 -6.49 2.78
CA GLU A 152 26.44 -7.64 2.32
C GLU A 152 25.25 -7.21 1.48
N PHE A 153 24.51 -6.19 1.95
CA PHE A 153 23.36 -5.65 1.22
C PHE A 153 23.73 -4.60 0.17
N GLY A 154 25.00 -4.32 -0.04
CA GLY A 154 25.50 -3.39 -1.05
C GLY A 154 24.99 -1.97 -0.88
N LEU A 155 24.80 -1.51 0.37
CA LEU A 155 24.27 -0.19 0.64
C LEU A 155 25.22 0.91 0.17
N LYS A 156 24.64 1.99 -0.37
CA LYS A 156 25.41 3.16 -0.81
C LYS A 156 24.83 4.43 -0.22
N PHE A 157 25.63 5.47 -0.16
CA PHE A 157 25.19 6.80 0.27
C PHE A 157 25.29 7.79 -0.89
N CYS A 158 24.15 8.36 -1.27
CA CYS A 158 24.07 9.44 -2.21
C CYS A 158 24.07 10.78 -1.48
N GLN A 159 25.24 11.40 -1.35
CA GLN A 159 25.35 12.71 -0.72
C GLN A 159 24.70 13.78 -1.59
N LYS A 160 24.95 13.75 -2.91
CA LYS A 160 24.33 14.64 -3.90
C LYS A 160 24.22 13.91 -5.23
N GLY A 161 23.00 13.70 -5.70
CA GLY A 161 22.78 12.96 -6.94
C GLY A 161 21.33 12.92 -7.39
N TRP A 162 21.15 12.63 -8.67
CA TRP A 162 19.86 12.55 -9.33
C TRP A 162 19.77 11.27 -10.16
N PHE A 163 18.57 10.75 -10.28
CA PHE A 163 18.24 9.69 -11.22
C PHE A 163 17.53 10.32 -12.42
N ALA A 164 18.09 10.11 -13.62
CA ALA A 164 17.49 10.58 -14.86
C ALA A 164 16.53 9.53 -15.43
N TYR A 165 15.36 9.96 -15.86
CA TYR A 165 14.35 9.10 -16.50
C TYR A 165 13.61 9.88 -17.59
N ILE A 166 12.89 9.16 -18.44
CA ILE A 166 12.06 9.76 -19.47
C ILE A 166 10.64 9.88 -18.95
N GLY A 167 10.10 11.09 -18.88
CA GLY A 167 8.73 11.36 -18.47
C GLY A 167 7.68 10.88 -19.47
N PRO A 168 6.39 10.95 -19.12
CA PRO A 168 5.30 10.44 -19.96
C PRO A 168 5.20 11.10 -21.34
N THR A 169 5.64 12.36 -21.46
CA THR A 169 5.64 13.14 -22.72
C THR A 169 6.94 13.00 -23.51
N GLY A 170 7.87 12.14 -23.05
CA GLY A 170 9.13 11.85 -23.73
C GLY A 170 10.28 12.79 -23.33
N GLU A 171 10.06 13.73 -22.42
CA GLU A 171 11.08 14.63 -21.90
C GLU A 171 11.97 13.97 -20.86
N LYS A 172 13.23 14.40 -20.79
CA LYS A 172 14.17 13.94 -19.77
C LYS A 172 13.89 14.65 -18.44
N GLN A 173 13.59 13.87 -17.43
CA GLN A 173 13.32 14.33 -16.06
C GLN A 173 14.37 13.80 -15.09
N TYR A 174 14.44 14.42 -13.91
CA TYR A 174 15.40 14.07 -12.87
C TYR A 174 14.72 13.97 -11.51
N GLN A 175 14.90 12.85 -10.83
CA GLN A 175 14.47 12.67 -9.44
C GLN A 175 15.67 12.82 -8.51
N ASN A 176 15.53 13.65 -7.47
CA ASN A 176 16.61 13.95 -6.52
C ASN A 176 16.74 12.84 -5.47
N TYR A 177 17.95 12.29 -5.37
CA TYR A 177 18.32 11.28 -4.37
C TYR A 177 19.36 11.78 -3.36
N SER A 178 19.61 13.08 -3.30
CA SER A 178 20.56 13.66 -2.38
C SER A 178 20.20 13.35 -0.93
N MET A 179 21.21 13.11 -0.09
CA MET A 179 21.09 12.76 1.33
C MET A 179 20.24 11.50 1.57
N ARG A 180 20.39 10.50 0.69
CA ARG A 180 19.69 9.21 0.83
C ARG A 180 20.65 8.03 0.86
N ILE A 181 20.29 7.03 1.64
CA ILE A 181 20.87 5.69 1.53
C ILE A 181 20.20 5.04 0.31
N ILE A 182 21.02 4.56 -0.61
CA ILE A 182 20.60 3.79 -1.77
C ILE A 182 20.66 2.30 -1.42
N ILE A 183 19.53 1.65 -1.52
CA ILE A 183 19.33 0.24 -1.21
C ILE A 183 19.07 -0.46 -2.54
N PRO A 184 20.03 -1.22 -3.10
CA PRO A 184 19.84 -1.94 -4.36
C PRO A 184 18.76 -2.99 -4.24
N VAL A 185 17.96 -3.15 -5.30
CA VAL A 185 16.97 -4.24 -5.42
C VAL A 185 17.39 -5.11 -6.60
N ARG A 186 17.51 -6.40 -6.34
CA ARG A 186 17.93 -7.39 -7.32
C ARG A 186 16.85 -8.42 -7.57
N ASP A 187 16.78 -8.94 -8.79
CA ASP A 187 15.98 -10.14 -9.09
C ASP A 187 16.63 -11.40 -8.49
N LEU A 188 16.01 -12.55 -8.69
CA LEU A 188 16.51 -13.82 -8.16
C LEU A 188 17.85 -14.25 -8.78
N GLU A 189 18.18 -13.77 -9.97
CA GLU A 189 19.47 -13.98 -10.65
C GLU A 189 20.56 -13.02 -10.17
N GLY A 190 20.24 -12.11 -9.23
CA GLY A 190 21.17 -11.14 -8.66
C GLY A 190 21.40 -9.89 -9.52
N LYS A 191 20.67 -9.73 -10.64
CA LYS A 191 20.74 -8.56 -11.50
C LYS A 191 20.04 -7.36 -10.83
N LEU A 192 20.65 -6.18 -10.92
CA LEU A 192 20.03 -4.95 -10.43
C LEU A 192 18.80 -4.58 -11.28
N VAL A 193 17.61 -4.59 -10.65
CA VAL A 193 16.33 -4.31 -11.31
C VAL A 193 15.67 -3.02 -10.79
N SER A 194 16.06 -2.57 -9.60
CA SER A 194 15.57 -1.33 -9.01
C SER A 194 16.50 -0.87 -7.88
N PHE A 195 16.13 0.20 -7.22
CA PHE A 195 16.73 0.60 -5.95
C PHE A 195 15.73 1.43 -5.14
N GLN A 196 15.89 1.44 -3.83
CA GLN A 196 15.13 2.31 -2.94
C GLN A 196 16.06 3.36 -2.34
N GLY A 197 15.63 4.64 -2.33
CA GLY A 197 16.36 5.73 -1.69
C GLY A 197 15.72 6.11 -0.36
N ARG A 198 16.39 5.83 0.77
CA ARG A 198 15.93 6.22 2.10
C ARG A 198 16.48 7.57 2.53
N ASP A 199 15.61 8.54 2.78
CA ASP A 199 16.01 9.82 3.36
C ASP A 199 16.57 9.66 4.77
N ILE A 200 17.73 10.32 5.04
CA ILE A 200 18.38 10.31 6.36
C ILE A 200 18.29 11.65 7.08
N THR A 201 17.70 12.66 6.47
CA THR A 201 17.57 14.00 7.05
C THR A 201 16.34 14.16 7.92
N GLY A 202 15.33 13.32 7.72
CA GLY A 202 14.00 13.45 8.33
C GLY A 202 13.15 14.59 7.79
N LYS A 203 13.67 15.35 6.79
CA LYS A 203 13.01 16.55 6.23
C LYS A 203 12.34 16.30 4.89
N ALA A 204 12.64 15.19 4.22
CA ALA A 204 12.05 14.91 2.93
C ALA A 204 10.57 14.52 3.06
N GLU A 205 9.72 15.08 2.19
CA GLU A 205 8.29 14.75 2.10
C GLU A 205 8.08 13.24 1.96
N LYS A 206 8.86 12.59 1.08
CA LYS A 206 8.85 11.14 0.90
C LYS A 206 10.07 10.50 1.56
N LYS A 207 9.81 9.76 2.63
CA LYS A 207 10.82 8.97 3.36
C LYS A 207 11.58 8.01 2.45
N TYR A 208 10.84 7.33 1.58
CA TYR A 208 11.35 6.36 0.62
C TYR A 208 11.02 6.79 -0.81
N LEU A 209 11.93 6.58 -1.73
CA LEU A 209 11.75 6.81 -3.15
C LEU A 209 12.18 5.57 -3.93
N PHE A 210 11.38 5.18 -4.91
CA PHE A 210 11.79 4.26 -5.97
C PHE A 210 12.03 5.04 -7.27
N PRO A 211 12.93 4.57 -8.15
CA PRO A 211 13.16 5.22 -9.43
C PRO A 211 11.92 5.08 -10.32
N PRO A 212 11.47 6.19 -10.94
CA PRO A 212 10.35 6.14 -11.88
C PRO A 212 10.60 5.13 -13.01
N GLY A 213 9.59 4.33 -13.30
CA GLY A 213 9.67 3.28 -14.32
C GLY A 213 10.27 1.95 -13.84
N PHE A 214 10.86 1.90 -12.65
CA PHE A 214 11.45 0.69 -12.07
C PHE A 214 10.75 0.36 -10.75
N ALA A 215 9.44 0.12 -10.82
CA ALA A 215 8.68 -0.28 -9.64
C ALA A 215 9.15 -1.65 -9.15
N SER A 216 9.53 -1.75 -7.89
CA SER A 216 9.89 -3.01 -7.24
C SER A 216 8.82 -3.49 -6.27
N THR A 217 7.98 -2.57 -5.79
CA THR A 217 6.88 -2.91 -4.90
C THR A 217 5.84 -3.73 -5.66
N GLY A 218 5.58 -4.93 -5.17
CA GLY A 218 4.63 -5.85 -5.79
C GLY A 218 5.22 -6.78 -6.85
N THR A 219 6.47 -6.57 -7.30
CA THR A 219 7.13 -7.42 -8.30
C THR A 219 8.25 -8.25 -7.68
N TYR A 220 9.17 -7.61 -6.95
CA TYR A 220 10.37 -8.27 -6.43
C TYR A 220 10.35 -8.41 -4.93
N LEU A 221 10.90 -9.53 -4.43
CA LEU A 221 11.24 -9.71 -3.02
C LEU A 221 12.65 -9.14 -2.77
N TYR A 222 12.74 -8.20 -1.83
CA TYR A 222 14.04 -7.71 -1.40
C TYR A 222 14.87 -8.83 -0.79
N ASN A 223 16.12 -8.93 -1.21
CA ASN A 223 17.06 -9.98 -0.80
C ASN A 223 16.68 -11.41 -1.25
N GLY A 224 15.73 -11.57 -2.18
CA GLY A 224 15.29 -12.89 -2.67
C GLY A 224 16.44 -13.72 -3.25
N HIS A 225 17.36 -13.08 -3.98
CA HIS A 225 18.53 -13.77 -4.59
C HIS A 225 19.47 -14.44 -3.57
N ASN A 226 19.55 -13.89 -2.34
CA ASN A 226 20.33 -14.49 -1.26
C ASN A 226 19.54 -15.49 -0.43
N ALA A 227 18.23 -15.62 -0.68
CA ALA A 227 17.36 -16.55 0.01
C ALA A 227 17.05 -17.81 -0.82
N LEU A 228 17.64 -17.95 -2.01
CA LEU A 228 17.49 -19.13 -2.86
C LEU A 228 18.05 -20.39 -2.17
N GLY A 229 17.27 -21.46 -2.18
CA GLY A 229 17.68 -22.76 -1.64
C GLY A 229 17.57 -22.90 -0.12
N TYR A 230 17.09 -21.89 0.59
CA TYR A 230 16.76 -22.03 1.99
C TYR A 230 15.40 -22.75 2.17
N VAL A 231 15.33 -23.67 3.12
CA VAL A 231 14.09 -24.43 3.41
C VAL A 231 13.08 -23.55 4.14
N GLU A 232 13.58 -22.65 4.98
CA GLU A 232 12.76 -21.76 5.78
C GLU A 232 13.07 -20.30 5.40
N ILE A 233 12.03 -19.50 5.26
CA ILE A 233 12.10 -18.08 4.88
C ILE A 233 11.35 -17.24 5.89
N VAL A 234 12.01 -16.22 6.42
CA VAL A 234 11.38 -15.17 7.22
C VAL A 234 11.26 -13.89 6.38
N MET A 235 10.11 -13.24 6.48
CA MET A 235 9.80 -12.05 5.72
C MET A 235 9.60 -10.83 6.63
N GLY A 236 10.33 -9.75 6.32
CA GLY A 236 10.10 -8.41 6.88
C GLY A 236 9.20 -7.54 5.99
N GLU A 237 8.71 -6.42 6.53
CA GLU A 237 7.93 -5.44 5.77
C GLU A 237 8.84 -4.62 4.83
N GLY A 238 10.02 -4.24 5.28
CA GLY A 238 10.94 -3.36 4.56
C GLY A 238 12.38 -3.82 4.57
N ALA A 239 13.22 -3.16 3.79
CA ALA A 239 14.63 -3.51 3.65
C ALA A 239 15.39 -3.46 4.99
N PHE A 240 15.10 -2.51 5.86
CA PHE A 240 15.76 -2.42 7.17
C PHE A 240 15.32 -3.52 8.14
N ASP A 241 14.07 -3.99 8.01
CA ASP A 241 13.59 -5.12 8.81
C ASP A 241 14.33 -6.39 8.39
N ALA A 242 14.46 -6.63 7.06
CA ALA A 242 15.24 -7.74 6.55
C ALA A 242 16.71 -7.69 7.00
N MET A 243 17.35 -6.52 6.97
CA MET A 243 18.73 -6.36 7.45
C MET A 243 18.87 -6.66 8.94
N ALA A 244 17.92 -6.20 9.77
CA ALA A 244 17.95 -6.44 11.21
C ALA A 244 17.74 -7.92 11.54
N ILE A 245 16.78 -8.58 10.87
CA ILE A 245 16.53 -10.01 11.02
C ILE A 245 17.78 -10.81 10.56
N TYR A 246 18.33 -10.47 9.40
CA TYR A 246 19.52 -11.13 8.86
C TYR A 246 20.70 -11.05 9.84
N GLN A 247 20.95 -9.86 10.44
CA GLN A 247 22.01 -9.70 11.42
C GLN A 247 21.83 -10.60 12.65
N ALA A 248 20.59 -10.62 13.20
CA ALA A 248 20.28 -11.43 14.35
C ALA A 248 20.43 -12.92 14.02
N PHE A 249 20.00 -13.37 12.84
CA PHE A 249 20.06 -14.76 12.43
C PHE A 249 21.49 -15.22 12.12
N LYS A 250 22.31 -14.37 11.53
CA LYS A 250 23.69 -14.71 11.15
C LYS A 250 24.58 -15.11 12.34
N GLU A 251 24.27 -14.58 13.53
CA GLU A 251 25.02 -14.85 14.76
C GLU A 251 24.47 -16.06 15.56
N ASP A 252 23.31 -16.61 15.12
CA ASP A 252 22.64 -17.70 15.80
C ASP A 252 22.92 -19.05 15.10
N GLU A 253 23.32 -20.09 15.84
CA GLU A 253 23.66 -21.42 15.28
C GLU A 253 22.49 -22.10 14.54
N PHE A 254 21.26 -21.86 14.97
CA PHE A 254 20.07 -22.49 14.41
C PHE A 254 19.45 -21.63 13.29
N LEU A 255 19.45 -20.32 13.46
CA LEU A 255 18.77 -19.39 12.56
C LEU A 255 19.64 -18.96 11.37
N CYS A 256 20.94 -19.20 11.39
CA CYS A 256 21.84 -18.84 10.26
C CYS A 256 21.48 -19.53 8.94
N ASN A 257 20.68 -20.62 9.00
CA ASN A 257 20.19 -21.36 7.84
C ASN A 257 18.77 -20.94 7.41
N VAL A 258 18.22 -19.84 7.95
CA VAL A 258 16.93 -19.29 7.56
C VAL A 258 17.13 -18.14 6.58
N GLY A 259 16.50 -18.20 5.43
CA GLY A 259 16.53 -17.14 4.44
C GLY A 259 15.71 -15.93 4.91
N VAL A 260 16.17 -14.71 4.57
CA VAL A 260 15.51 -13.48 4.97
C VAL A 260 15.19 -12.61 3.76
N VAL A 261 13.92 -12.23 3.61
CA VAL A 261 13.43 -11.39 2.52
C VAL A 261 12.55 -10.23 3.04
N ALA A 262 12.19 -9.28 2.17
CA ALA A 262 11.17 -8.29 2.49
C ALA A 262 10.27 -7.99 1.28
N SER A 263 9.02 -7.56 1.55
CA SER A 263 7.99 -7.30 0.54
C SER A 263 7.89 -5.83 0.11
N PHE A 264 8.57 -4.90 0.77
CA PHE A 264 8.40 -3.45 0.60
C PHE A 264 6.98 -2.93 0.88
N GLY A 265 6.20 -3.62 1.69
CA GLY A 265 4.84 -3.25 2.06
C GLY A 265 4.19 -4.28 2.96
N LYS A 266 2.98 -3.97 3.43
CA LYS A 266 2.24 -4.81 4.39
C LYS A 266 1.65 -6.09 3.78
N HIS A 267 1.62 -6.18 2.46
CA HIS A 267 1.00 -7.29 1.75
C HIS A 267 1.89 -7.76 0.62
N LEU A 268 1.93 -9.07 0.41
CA LEU A 268 2.47 -9.66 -0.79
C LEU A 268 1.51 -9.45 -1.95
N SER A 269 2.04 -9.08 -3.11
CA SER A 269 1.25 -9.11 -4.33
C SER A 269 0.98 -10.56 -4.74
N VAL A 270 -0.26 -10.82 -5.14
CA VAL A 270 -0.71 -12.11 -5.65
C VAL A 270 -1.30 -11.91 -7.04
N GLY A 271 -1.09 -12.89 -7.90
CA GLY A 271 -1.64 -12.90 -9.28
C GLY A 271 -0.60 -12.53 -10.34
N GLY A 272 -0.47 -13.41 -11.34
CA GLY A 272 0.52 -13.34 -12.41
C GLY A 272 1.93 -13.82 -12.04
N ASP A 273 2.70 -14.11 -13.07
CA ASP A 273 4.05 -14.69 -12.96
C ASP A 273 5.10 -13.68 -12.45
N GLU A 274 4.78 -12.40 -12.49
CA GLU A 274 5.62 -11.28 -12.03
C GLU A 274 5.18 -10.73 -10.66
N SER A 275 4.59 -11.56 -9.79
CA SER A 275 4.19 -11.17 -8.45
C SER A 275 5.22 -11.60 -7.41
N GLN A 276 5.23 -10.92 -6.26
CA GLN A 276 6.08 -11.32 -5.13
C GLN A 276 5.75 -12.73 -4.61
N MET A 277 4.50 -13.17 -4.72
CA MET A 277 4.13 -14.54 -4.39
C MET A 277 4.76 -15.53 -5.36
N ALA A 278 4.80 -15.22 -6.67
CA ALA A 278 5.47 -16.05 -7.65
C ALA A 278 6.99 -16.12 -7.40
N GLU A 279 7.63 -15.00 -7.03
CA GLU A 279 9.03 -15.02 -6.60
C GLU A 279 9.25 -15.87 -5.35
N LEU A 280 8.39 -15.74 -4.34
CA LEU A 280 8.48 -16.54 -3.11
C LEU A 280 8.43 -18.04 -3.38
N LEU A 281 7.58 -18.46 -4.33
CA LEU A 281 7.47 -19.88 -4.73
C LEU A 281 8.72 -20.38 -5.47
N LYS A 282 9.51 -19.51 -6.07
CA LYS A 282 10.77 -19.84 -6.76
C LYS A 282 11.97 -19.94 -5.82
N LEU A 283 11.84 -19.54 -4.56
CA LEU A 283 12.94 -19.60 -3.58
C LEU A 283 13.24 -21.05 -3.10
N LYS A 284 12.33 -21.98 -3.34
CA LYS A 284 12.47 -23.41 -2.98
C LYS A 284 13.40 -24.14 -3.88
#